data_72a7d766486d973e9c6ca3aad82e897c
#
_entry.id   72a7d766486d973e9c6ca3aad82e897c
#
_cell.length_a   1.000
_cell.length_b   1.000
_cell.length_c   1.000
_cell.angle_alpha   90.00
_cell.angle_beta   90.00
_cell.angle_gamma   90.00
#
_symmetry.space_group_name_H-M   'P 1'
#
loop_
_entity.id
_entity.type
_entity.pdbx_description
1 polymer ?
#
loop_
_entity_poly.entity_id
_entity_poly.type
_entity_poly.pdbx_seq_one_letter_code
_entity_poly.pdbx_strand_id
1 'polypeptide(L)'
;FDTADMEKLWAVPDGDKCAANQVLYHLGSRGIEYDLLPWLMERGVPVMAYCPVAQAGSLQRKLLADKGLNAIAQAHNVSVFQVMLAFVLRQEQVIAIPKAAQSAHTRENALAAELVLSEEEWTAIDRAFPAPTHKVSLDIQ
;
A
#
# COMPACT_ATOMS: atom_id res chain seq x y z
N PHE A 1 6.78 -12.74 -3.68
CA PHE A 1 8.12 -13.08 -3.20
C PHE A 1 8.54 -12.12 -2.09
N ASP A 2 9.17 -12.63 -1.03
CA ASP A 2 9.85 -11.80 -0.05
C ASP A 2 11.28 -11.44 -0.54
N THR A 3 12.04 -10.70 0.28
CA THR A 3 13.40 -10.28 -0.07
C THR A 3 14.30 -11.49 -0.39
N ALA A 4 14.24 -12.56 0.40
CA ALA A 4 15.07 -13.74 0.17
C ALA A 4 14.68 -14.50 -1.11
N ASP A 5 13.40 -14.51 -1.47
CA ASP A 5 12.93 -15.10 -2.72
C ASP A 5 13.36 -14.27 -3.93
N MET A 6 13.31 -12.93 -3.79
CA MET A 6 13.79 -12.03 -4.83
C MET A 6 15.31 -12.15 -5.04
N GLU A 7 16.10 -12.31 -3.99
CA GLU A 7 17.54 -12.57 -4.09
C GLU A 7 17.84 -13.87 -4.84
N LYS A 8 17.07 -14.94 -4.57
CA LYS A 8 17.20 -16.21 -5.31
C LYS A 8 16.81 -16.03 -6.78
N LEU A 9 15.73 -15.28 -7.06
CA LEU A 9 15.34 -14.96 -8.43
C LEU A 9 16.46 -14.22 -9.18
N TRP A 10 17.08 -13.22 -8.53
CA TRP A 10 18.18 -12.46 -9.13
C TRP A 10 19.42 -13.31 -9.43
N ALA A 11 19.59 -14.42 -8.74
CA ALA A 11 20.72 -15.34 -8.96
C ALA A 11 20.57 -16.27 -10.19
N VAL A 12 19.38 -16.31 -10.81
CA VAL A 12 19.18 -17.14 -12.00
C VAL A 12 19.29 -16.28 -13.28
N PRO A 13 19.64 -16.88 -14.44
CA PRO A 13 19.71 -16.15 -15.70
C PRO A 13 18.39 -15.40 -16.00
N ASP A 14 18.51 -14.13 -16.37
CA ASP A 14 17.39 -13.23 -16.66
C ASP A 14 16.44 -12.92 -15.48
N GLY A 15 16.77 -13.34 -14.26
CA GLY A 15 15.96 -13.06 -13.07
C GLY A 15 15.83 -11.58 -12.74
N ASP A 16 16.81 -10.77 -13.11
CA ASP A 16 16.85 -9.30 -13.02
C ASP A 16 15.86 -8.60 -13.98
N LYS A 17 15.27 -9.34 -14.93
CA LYS A 17 14.23 -8.83 -15.83
C LYS A 17 12.81 -8.97 -15.26
N CYS A 18 12.67 -9.27 -13.95
CA CYS A 18 11.39 -9.34 -13.27
C CYS A 18 10.64 -7.99 -13.43
N ALA A 19 9.46 -8.05 -14.04
CA ALA A 19 8.70 -6.84 -14.38
C ALA A 19 7.99 -6.19 -13.18
N ALA A 20 7.62 -6.96 -12.18
CA ALA A 20 6.96 -6.50 -10.96
C ALA A 20 6.93 -7.62 -9.91
N ASN A 21 6.89 -7.25 -8.63
CA ASN A 21 6.61 -8.17 -7.53
C ASN A 21 5.24 -7.87 -6.93
N GLN A 22 4.32 -8.84 -6.98
CA GLN A 22 2.97 -8.66 -6.45
C GLN A 22 2.90 -9.16 -5.01
N VAL A 23 2.58 -8.26 -4.07
CA VAL A 23 2.51 -8.54 -2.64
C VAL A 23 1.33 -7.83 -1.99
N LEU A 24 0.91 -8.30 -0.81
CA LEU A 24 -0.06 -7.58 0.02
C LEU A 24 0.59 -6.29 0.55
N TYR A 25 -0.05 -5.16 0.27
CA TYR A 25 0.39 -3.89 0.83
C TYR A 25 -0.78 -2.93 1.00
N HIS A 26 -1.00 -2.50 2.20
CA HIS A 26 -2.01 -1.49 2.58
C HIS A 26 -1.72 -0.95 3.98
N LEU A 27 -2.45 0.08 4.41
CA LEU A 27 -2.26 0.79 5.67
C LEU A 27 -2.20 -0.11 6.92
N GLY A 28 -2.93 -1.23 6.93
CA GLY A 28 -2.93 -2.20 8.03
C GLY A 28 -1.94 -3.36 7.85
N SER A 29 -1.19 -3.42 6.73
CA SER A 29 -0.17 -4.43 6.44
C SER A 29 1.01 -3.76 5.75
N ARG A 30 1.96 -3.33 6.55
CA ARG A 30 3.13 -2.52 6.15
C ARG A 30 4.44 -3.32 6.18
N GLY A 31 4.36 -4.64 6.32
CA GLY A 31 5.53 -5.50 6.52
C GLY A 31 6.63 -5.33 5.48
N ILE A 32 6.25 -5.11 4.23
CA ILE A 32 7.20 -4.93 3.12
C ILE A 32 8.06 -3.66 3.24
N GLU A 33 7.64 -2.67 4.02
CA GLU A 33 8.36 -1.39 4.14
C GLU A 33 9.71 -1.57 4.87
N TYR A 34 9.90 -2.65 5.63
CA TYR A 34 11.12 -2.87 6.38
C TYR A 34 12.33 -3.21 5.48
N ASP A 35 12.17 -4.14 4.57
CA ASP A 35 13.29 -4.62 3.73
C ASP A 35 12.91 -4.82 2.26
N LEU A 36 11.75 -5.40 1.95
CA LEU A 36 11.39 -5.76 0.58
C LEU A 36 11.17 -4.53 -0.31
N LEU A 37 10.38 -3.56 0.16
CA LEU A 37 10.09 -2.35 -0.63
C LEU A 37 11.37 -1.56 -0.93
N PRO A 38 12.25 -1.25 0.03
CA PRO A 38 13.54 -0.60 -0.26
C PRO A 38 14.41 -1.41 -1.24
N TRP A 39 14.46 -2.75 -1.07
CA TRP A 39 15.22 -3.63 -1.94
C TRP A 39 14.75 -3.58 -3.41
N LEU A 40 13.42 -3.58 -3.61
CA LEU A 40 12.80 -3.50 -4.94
C LEU A 40 12.99 -2.13 -5.58
N MET A 41 12.81 -1.05 -4.79
CA MET A 41 13.00 0.33 -5.26
C MET A 41 14.43 0.56 -5.75
N GLU A 42 15.45 0.10 -5.00
CA GLU A 42 16.86 0.22 -5.39
C GLU A 42 17.14 -0.47 -6.75
N ARG A 43 16.35 -1.49 -7.10
CA ARG A 43 16.52 -2.28 -8.33
C ARG A 43 15.56 -1.93 -9.44
N GLY A 44 14.71 -0.92 -9.23
CA GLY A 44 13.74 -0.46 -10.23
C GLY A 44 12.62 -1.48 -10.51
N VAL A 45 12.33 -2.38 -9.55
CA VAL A 45 11.24 -3.36 -9.66
C VAL A 45 9.99 -2.82 -8.99
N PRO A 46 8.92 -2.52 -9.72
CA PRO A 46 7.70 -2.01 -9.12
C PRO A 46 6.99 -3.06 -8.26
N VAL A 47 6.39 -2.58 -7.17
CA VAL A 47 5.47 -3.36 -6.35
C VAL A 47 4.06 -3.26 -6.93
N MET A 48 3.41 -4.40 -7.15
CA MET A 48 1.98 -4.46 -7.44
C MET A 48 1.23 -4.81 -6.14
N ALA A 49 0.66 -3.78 -5.50
CA ALA A 49 -0.02 -3.90 -4.22
C ALA A 49 -1.43 -4.48 -4.40
N TYR A 50 -1.63 -5.76 -4.05
CA TYR A 50 -2.98 -6.32 -4.03
C TYR A 50 -3.69 -6.03 -2.71
N CYS A 51 -5.02 -6.02 -2.72
CA CYS A 51 -5.88 -5.61 -1.60
C CYS A 51 -5.49 -4.25 -0.98
N PRO A 52 -5.22 -3.20 -1.77
CA PRO A 52 -4.62 -1.95 -1.28
C PRO A 52 -5.50 -1.18 -0.28
N VAL A 53 -6.77 -1.54 -0.14
CA VAL A 53 -7.72 -0.98 0.83
C VAL A 53 -8.11 -1.99 1.92
N ALA A 54 -7.25 -2.98 2.17
CA ALA A 54 -7.50 -4.16 2.97
C ALA A 54 -8.64 -5.05 2.41
N GLN A 55 -8.65 -6.31 2.81
CA GLN A 55 -9.73 -7.23 2.45
C GLN A 55 -10.92 -7.03 3.37
N ALA A 56 -12.13 -7.24 2.83
CA ALA A 56 -13.36 -7.19 3.63
C ALA A 56 -13.26 -8.10 4.88
N GLY A 57 -13.45 -7.49 6.05
CA GLY A 57 -13.28 -8.21 7.32
C GLY A 57 -13.13 -7.27 8.51
N SER A 58 -12.64 -7.79 9.61
CA SER A 58 -12.49 -7.03 10.85
C SER A 58 -11.46 -5.90 10.73
N LEU A 59 -10.36 -6.15 10.02
CA LEU A 59 -9.31 -5.15 9.83
C LEU A 59 -9.82 -3.97 8.99
N GLN A 60 -10.45 -4.24 7.83
CA GLN A 60 -11.01 -3.16 7.01
C GLN A 60 -12.06 -2.35 7.79
N ARG A 61 -12.95 -3.01 8.56
CA ARG A 61 -13.92 -2.30 9.38
C ARG A 61 -13.25 -1.39 10.44
N LYS A 62 -12.14 -1.83 11.05
CA LYS A 62 -11.38 -1.00 11.99
C LYS A 62 -10.76 0.23 11.30
N LEU A 63 -10.18 0.04 10.13
CA LEU A 63 -9.61 1.14 9.34
C LEU A 63 -10.68 2.16 8.94
N LEU A 64 -11.84 1.69 8.45
CA LEU A 64 -12.96 2.56 8.07
C LEU A 64 -13.60 3.29 9.26
N ALA A 65 -13.50 2.74 10.47
CA ALA A 65 -14.01 3.36 11.70
C ALA A 65 -12.96 4.23 12.41
N ASP A 66 -11.73 4.29 11.91
CA ASP A 66 -10.67 5.10 12.53
C ASP A 66 -10.99 6.60 12.45
N LYS A 67 -10.93 7.28 13.60
CA LYS A 67 -11.32 8.70 13.70
C LYS A 67 -10.35 9.63 12.97
N GLY A 68 -9.05 9.30 12.97
CA GLY A 68 -8.03 10.08 12.28
C GLY A 68 -8.21 10.01 10.76
N LEU A 69 -8.38 8.81 10.21
CA LEU A 69 -8.64 8.62 8.79
C LEU A 69 -9.95 9.30 8.35
N ASN A 70 -11.00 9.22 9.18
CA ASN A 70 -12.27 9.90 8.89
C ASN A 70 -12.13 11.43 8.92
N ALA A 71 -11.35 11.98 9.85
CA ALA A 71 -11.12 13.43 9.92
C ALA A 71 -10.37 13.94 8.66
N ILE A 72 -9.34 13.22 8.22
CA ILE A 72 -8.61 13.52 6.98
C ILE A 72 -9.55 13.42 5.76
N ALA A 73 -10.31 12.34 5.65
CA ALA A 73 -11.26 12.14 4.56
C ALA A 73 -12.28 13.29 4.48
N GLN A 74 -12.82 13.72 5.61
CA GLN A 74 -13.74 14.85 5.68
C GLN A 74 -13.07 16.17 5.28
N ALA A 75 -11.86 16.45 5.74
CA ALA A 75 -11.14 17.67 5.41
C ALA A 75 -10.90 17.83 3.91
N HIS A 76 -10.66 16.70 3.22
CA HIS A 76 -10.43 16.64 1.77
C HIS A 76 -11.70 16.36 0.95
N ASN A 77 -12.86 16.17 1.59
CA ASN A 77 -14.12 15.79 0.93
C ASN A 77 -13.99 14.52 0.07
N VAL A 78 -13.31 13.52 0.60
CA VAL A 78 -13.08 12.21 -0.04
C VAL A 78 -13.53 11.07 0.87
N SER A 79 -13.54 9.85 0.36
CA SER A 79 -13.79 8.66 1.18
C SER A 79 -12.54 8.19 1.92
N VAL A 80 -12.70 7.46 3.03
CA VAL A 80 -11.58 6.79 3.72
C VAL A 80 -10.85 5.82 2.79
N PHE A 81 -11.55 5.18 1.84
CA PHE A 81 -10.91 4.33 0.84
C PHE A 81 -9.91 5.10 -0.02
N GLN A 82 -10.22 6.34 -0.41
CA GLN A 82 -9.29 7.18 -1.16
C GLN A 82 -8.07 7.57 -0.32
N VAL A 83 -8.24 7.85 0.97
CA VAL A 83 -7.10 8.09 1.89
C VAL A 83 -6.21 6.85 2.00
N MET A 84 -6.81 5.65 2.12
CA MET A 84 -6.07 4.39 2.16
C MET A 84 -5.33 4.11 0.85
N LEU A 85 -5.91 4.43 -0.30
CA LEU A 85 -5.25 4.30 -1.60
C LEU A 85 -4.13 5.31 -1.76
N ALA A 86 -4.34 6.57 -1.36
CA ALA A 86 -3.30 7.60 -1.38
C ALA A 86 -2.09 7.18 -0.52
N PHE A 87 -2.34 6.52 0.63
CA PHE A 87 -1.27 5.94 1.45
C PHE A 87 -0.41 4.95 0.67
N VAL A 88 -1.01 4.03 -0.07
CA VAL A 88 -0.28 3.04 -0.87
C VAL A 88 0.48 3.72 -2.02
N LEU A 89 -0.17 4.69 -2.67
CA LEU A 89 0.36 5.40 -3.83
C LEU A 89 1.42 6.46 -3.48
N ARG A 90 1.59 6.81 -2.19
CA ARG A 90 2.65 7.75 -1.77
C ARG A 90 4.07 7.20 -2.00
N GLN A 91 4.17 5.88 -2.10
CA GLN A 91 5.43 5.20 -2.38
C GLN A 91 5.70 5.21 -3.89
N GLU A 92 6.87 5.69 -4.28
CA GLU A 92 7.30 5.58 -5.67
C GLU A 92 7.37 4.10 -6.11
N GLN A 93 7.12 3.84 -7.38
CA GLN A 93 7.15 2.50 -7.97
C GLN A 93 6.12 1.51 -7.36
N VAL A 94 5.04 2.00 -6.73
CA VAL A 94 3.95 1.14 -6.27
C VAL A 94 2.73 1.31 -7.17
N ILE A 95 2.22 0.19 -7.65
CA ILE A 95 1.00 0.08 -8.46
C ILE A 95 -0.10 -0.51 -7.57
N ALA A 96 -1.09 0.29 -7.19
CA ALA A 96 -2.25 -0.22 -6.47
C ALA A 96 -3.25 -0.87 -7.43
N ILE A 97 -3.76 -2.06 -7.07
CA ILE A 97 -4.76 -2.78 -7.89
C ILE A 97 -6.10 -2.96 -7.14
N PRO A 98 -6.82 -1.86 -6.85
CA PRO A 98 -8.10 -1.93 -6.17
C PRO A 98 -9.17 -2.52 -7.08
N LYS A 99 -9.95 -3.48 -6.56
CA LYS A 99 -11.11 -4.02 -7.26
C LYS A 99 -12.33 -3.11 -7.04
N ALA A 100 -13.03 -2.76 -8.12
CA ALA A 100 -14.33 -2.10 -8.06
C ALA A 100 -15.30 -2.72 -9.07
N ALA A 101 -16.56 -2.95 -8.65
CA ALA A 101 -17.62 -3.47 -9.51
C ALA A 101 -18.55 -2.37 -10.05
N GLN A 102 -18.47 -1.16 -9.49
CA GLN A 102 -19.30 -0.02 -9.88
C GLN A 102 -18.41 1.08 -10.47
N SER A 103 -18.90 1.72 -11.54
CA SER A 103 -18.16 2.78 -12.24
C SER A 103 -17.84 3.97 -11.33
N ALA A 104 -18.72 4.31 -10.38
CA ALA A 104 -18.46 5.35 -9.38
C ALA A 104 -17.23 5.03 -8.56
N HIS A 105 -17.14 3.83 -7.99
CA HIS A 105 -15.98 3.40 -7.19
C HIS A 105 -14.69 3.32 -8.01
N THR A 106 -14.78 2.95 -9.30
CA THR A 106 -13.61 2.98 -10.18
C THR A 106 -13.07 4.39 -10.35
N ARG A 107 -13.97 5.38 -10.50
CA ARG A 107 -13.58 6.80 -10.58
C ARG A 107 -12.98 7.30 -9.28
N GLU A 108 -13.60 6.99 -8.14
CA GLU A 108 -13.08 7.33 -6.81
C GLU A 108 -11.68 6.75 -6.59
N ASN A 109 -11.46 5.48 -6.96
CA ASN A 109 -10.14 4.85 -6.88
C ASN A 109 -9.10 5.58 -7.74
N ALA A 110 -9.45 5.99 -8.95
CA ALA A 110 -8.55 6.75 -9.82
C ALA A 110 -8.21 8.13 -9.23
N LEU A 111 -9.22 8.83 -8.70
CA LEU A 111 -9.04 10.14 -8.07
C LEU A 111 -8.19 10.10 -6.79
N ALA A 112 -8.03 8.95 -6.16
CA ALA A 112 -7.13 8.80 -5.03
C ALA A 112 -5.66 9.11 -5.36
N ALA A 113 -5.26 8.97 -6.63
CA ALA A 113 -3.92 9.32 -7.09
C ALA A 113 -3.66 10.84 -7.15
N GLU A 114 -4.73 11.63 -7.14
CA GLU A 114 -4.66 13.11 -7.15
C GLU A 114 -4.72 13.70 -5.74
N LEU A 115 -4.99 12.87 -4.72
CA LEU A 115 -5.13 13.30 -3.34
C LEU A 115 -3.77 13.67 -2.73
N VAL A 116 -3.60 14.94 -2.40
CA VAL A 116 -2.40 15.46 -1.75
C VAL A 116 -2.70 15.71 -0.28
N LEU A 117 -2.06 14.93 0.59
CA LEU A 117 -2.13 15.12 2.05
C LEU A 117 -0.95 15.95 2.54
N SER A 118 -1.14 16.71 3.62
CA SER A 118 -0.07 17.46 4.27
C SER A 118 0.90 16.55 5.03
N GLU A 119 2.08 17.08 5.35
CA GLU A 119 3.08 16.38 6.17
C GLU A 119 2.54 16.05 7.58
N GLU A 120 1.70 16.91 8.14
CA GLU A 120 1.05 16.69 9.42
C GLU A 120 0.07 15.52 9.35
N GLU A 121 -0.70 15.42 8.26
CA GLU A 121 -1.63 14.31 8.02
C GLU A 121 -0.89 12.98 7.82
N TRP A 122 0.20 12.98 7.03
CA TRP A 122 1.06 11.80 6.88
C TRP A 122 1.67 11.37 8.21
N THR A 123 2.15 12.32 9.00
CA THR A 123 2.70 12.05 10.35
C THR A 123 1.64 11.45 11.27
N ALA A 124 0.41 11.95 11.21
CA ALA A 124 -0.70 11.42 12.00
C ALA A 124 -1.05 9.98 11.59
N ILE A 125 -1.09 9.69 10.29
CA ILE A 125 -1.31 8.35 9.74
C ILE A 125 -0.18 7.40 10.20
N ASP A 126 1.08 7.78 10.03
CA ASP A 126 2.23 6.96 10.39
C ASP A 126 2.32 6.69 11.90
N ARG A 127 1.87 7.63 12.74
CA ARG A 127 1.76 7.42 14.19
C ARG A 127 0.64 6.45 14.56
N ALA A 128 -0.49 6.52 13.88
CA ALA A 128 -1.64 5.65 14.14
C ALA A 128 -1.41 4.21 13.61
N PHE A 129 -0.68 4.09 12.52
CA PHE A 129 -0.38 2.84 11.82
C PHE A 129 1.12 2.74 11.53
N PRO A 130 1.97 2.50 12.54
CA PRO A 130 3.41 2.56 12.37
C PRO A 130 3.94 1.44 11.46
N ALA A 131 4.98 1.77 10.69
CA ALA A 131 5.76 0.78 9.96
C ALA A 131 6.47 -0.18 10.93
N PRO A 132 6.76 -1.43 10.54
CA PRO A 132 7.49 -2.37 11.38
C PRO A 132 8.94 -1.91 11.58
N THR A 133 9.47 -2.15 12.77
CA THR A 133 10.87 -1.85 13.14
C THR A 133 11.80 -3.05 12.98
N HIS A 134 11.28 -4.17 12.53
CA HIS A 134 12.02 -5.41 12.27
C HIS A 134 11.35 -6.17 11.13
N LYS A 135 12.09 -7.14 10.55
CA LYS A 135 11.55 -8.00 9.50
C LYS A 135 10.40 -8.84 10.03
N VAL A 136 9.30 -8.82 9.31
CA VAL A 136 8.13 -9.69 9.52
C VAL A 136 7.92 -10.52 8.26
N SER A 137 7.29 -11.69 8.42
CA SER A 137 6.88 -12.50 7.26
C SER A 137 5.89 -11.72 6.40
N LEU A 138 5.88 -12.00 5.09
CA LEU A 138 4.84 -11.45 4.22
C LEU A 138 3.46 -11.88 4.70
N ASP A 139 2.58 -10.91 4.83
CA ASP A 139 1.16 -11.21 4.97
C ASP A 139 0.65 -11.79 3.65
N ILE A 140 -0.11 -12.87 3.76
CA ILE A 140 -0.80 -13.53 2.64
C ILE A 140 -2.28 -13.65 2.97
N GLN A 141 -3.12 -13.72 1.94
CA GLN A 141 -4.56 -13.89 2.06
C GLN A 141 -5.01 -15.16 1.38
#